data_b3be2a21992ea9668ef7d03f3ce263d5
#
_entry.id   b3be2a21992ea9668ef7d03f3ce263d5
#
_cell.length_a   1.000
_cell.length_b   1.000
_cell.length_c   1.000
_cell.angle_alpha   90.00
_cell.angle_beta   90.00
_cell.angle_gamma   90.00
#
_symmetry.space_group_name_H-M   'P 1'
#
loop_
_entity.id
_entity.type
_entity.pdbx_description
1 polymer ?
#
loop_
_entity_poly.entity_id
_entity_poly.type
_entity_poly.pdbx_seq_one_letter_code
_entity_poly.pdbx_strand_id
1 'polypeptide(L)'
;TAAVLCPDQTVLLPDLSAGCGMSEMITAEEVRTMKAEHPGAVVVCYVNSSAAVKAESDICCTSSNAVNVVRSIPEDREIIFIPDQYLGDYVTRKTGRKLILFNGYCPTHFRIMTSEMEASKMAHPDALVLAHPECTPEVSALADQVLSTSGICLESQKTQKKEIIVATETGILHRLKKENPTKSFVPACSWCDCAHMKVNNLEKLLWSLEEMRYPVE
;
A
#
# COMPACT_ATOMS: atom_id res chain seq x y z
N THR A 1 -5.51 5.81 -11.86
CA THR A 1 -4.70 4.69 -12.44
C THR A 1 -5.52 3.87 -13.43
N ALA A 2 -6.75 3.44 -13.09
CA ALA A 2 -7.57 2.65 -14.01
C ALA A 2 -7.80 3.39 -15.34
N ALA A 3 -8.23 4.66 -15.33
CA ALA A 3 -8.42 5.45 -16.54
C ALA A 3 -7.12 5.61 -17.36
N VAL A 4 -5.97 5.76 -16.71
CA VAL A 4 -4.66 5.83 -17.39
C VAL A 4 -4.30 4.51 -18.10
N LEU A 5 -4.61 3.36 -17.48
CA LEU A 5 -4.29 2.04 -18.04
C LEU A 5 -5.33 1.54 -19.05
N CYS A 6 -6.54 2.04 -18.98
CA CYS A 6 -7.67 1.62 -19.81
C CYS A 6 -8.36 2.83 -20.45
N PRO A 7 -7.66 3.58 -21.34
CA PRO A 7 -8.17 4.85 -21.91
C PRO A 7 -9.44 4.68 -22.75
N ASP A 8 -9.66 3.49 -23.31
CA ASP A 8 -10.82 3.15 -24.13
C ASP A 8 -12.03 2.66 -23.33
N GLN A 9 -11.90 2.60 -21.99
CA GLN A 9 -12.98 2.14 -21.11
C GLN A 9 -13.51 3.27 -20.24
N THR A 10 -14.81 3.29 -20.02
CA THR A 10 -15.43 4.19 -19.06
C THR A 10 -15.07 3.73 -17.64
N VAL A 11 -14.35 4.56 -16.91
CA VAL A 11 -14.01 4.33 -15.50
C VAL A 11 -14.91 5.21 -14.65
N LEU A 12 -15.67 4.60 -13.76
CA LEU A 12 -16.57 5.28 -12.84
C LEU A 12 -16.00 5.27 -11.42
N LEU A 13 -16.20 6.35 -10.70
CA LEU A 13 -15.88 6.46 -9.27
C LEU A 13 -17.19 6.44 -8.47
N PRO A 14 -17.44 5.45 -7.60
CA PRO A 14 -18.71 5.35 -6.87
C PRO A 14 -19.00 6.54 -5.94
N ASP A 15 -17.94 7.19 -5.44
CA ASP A 15 -18.04 8.37 -4.58
C ASP A 15 -16.84 9.29 -4.79
N LEU A 16 -17.08 10.57 -5.04
CA LEU A 16 -16.02 11.58 -5.25
C LEU A 16 -15.19 11.86 -3.99
N SER A 17 -15.73 11.58 -2.81
CA SER A 17 -15.00 11.73 -1.54
C SER A 17 -14.13 10.51 -1.19
N ALA A 18 -14.21 9.43 -1.99
CA ALA A 18 -13.34 8.29 -1.84
C ALA A 18 -11.93 8.64 -2.34
N GLY A 19 -11.04 8.96 -1.40
CA GLY A 19 -9.66 9.38 -1.68
C GLY A 19 -8.63 8.42 -1.09
N CYS A 20 -7.43 8.95 -0.89
CA CYS A 20 -6.34 8.28 -0.17
C CYS A 20 -5.54 9.33 0.59
N GLY A 21 -5.59 9.29 1.93
CA GLY A 21 -4.91 10.28 2.77
C GLY A 21 -3.40 10.38 2.49
N MET A 22 -2.74 9.28 2.14
CA MET A 22 -1.34 9.31 1.71
C MET A 22 -1.16 10.04 0.36
N SER A 23 -2.06 9.80 -0.59
CA SER A 23 -2.01 10.44 -1.91
C SER A 23 -2.15 11.97 -1.84
N GLU A 24 -2.78 12.48 -0.78
CA GLU A 24 -3.00 13.90 -0.53
C GLU A 24 -1.82 14.58 0.19
N MET A 25 -0.85 13.79 0.68
CA MET A 25 0.34 14.31 1.36
C MET A 25 1.39 14.87 0.43
N ILE A 26 1.29 14.62 -0.89
CA ILE A 26 2.27 15.05 -1.88
C ILE A 26 1.60 15.72 -3.07
N THR A 27 2.21 16.77 -3.55
CA THR A 27 1.81 17.54 -4.74
C THR A 27 2.81 17.38 -5.88
N ALA A 28 2.40 17.68 -7.11
CA ALA A 28 3.31 17.73 -8.26
C ALA A 28 4.41 18.79 -8.09
N GLU A 29 4.12 19.88 -7.37
CA GLU A 29 5.10 20.95 -7.09
C GLU A 29 6.22 20.45 -6.18
N GLU A 30 5.88 19.70 -5.14
CA GLU A 30 6.88 19.09 -4.25
C GLU A 30 7.77 18.09 -5.00
N VAL A 31 7.20 17.31 -5.93
CA VAL A 31 8.00 16.43 -6.80
C VAL A 31 8.99 17.24 -7.66
N ARG A 32 8.53 18.34 -8.28
CA ARG A 32 9.42 19.23 -9.04
C ARG A 32 10.52 19.83 -8.18
N THR A 33 10.21 20.21 -6.94
CA THR A 33 11.19 20.72 -5.99
C THR A 33 12.25 19.68 -5.67
N MET A 34 11.84 18.45 -5.32
CA MET A 34 12.77 17.35 -5.08
C MET A 34 13.65 17.03 -6.30
N LYS A 35 13.09 17.07 -7.51
CA LYS A 35 13.87 16.89 -8.75
C LYS A 35 14.90 18.01 -8.98
N ALA A 36 14.56 19.23 -8.59
CA ALA A 36 15.49 20.37 -8.69
C ALA A 36 16.64 20.28 -7.66
N GLU A 37 16.35 19.77 -6.46
CA GLU A 37 17.34 19.51 -5.40
C GLU A 37 18.24 18.32 -5.71
N HIS A 38 17.76 17.36 -6.50
CA HIS A 38 18.47 16.12 -6.91
C HIS A 38 18.50 15.98 -8.43
N PRO A 39 19.27 16.80 -9.15
CA PRO A 39 19.31 16.80 -10.61
C PRO A 39 19.74 15.43 -11.17
N GLY A 40 18.89 14.86 -12.02
CA GLY A 40 19.14 13.55 -12.62
C GLY A 40 18.72 12.35 -11.78
N ALA A 41 18.18 12.51 -10.59
CA ALA A 41 17.58 11.42 -9.82
C ALA A 41 16.36 10.83 -10.56
N VAL A 42 16.13 9.53 -10.40
CA VAL A 42 14.96 8.83 -10.94
C VAL A 42 13.83 8.87 -9.92
N VAL A 43 12.67 9.39 -10.29
CA VAL A 43 11.50 9.44 -9.40
C VAL A 43 10.70 8.15 -9.54
N VAL A 44 10.70 7.33 -8.50
CA VAL A 44 9.87 6.13 -8.38
C VAL A 44 8.62 6.46 -7.56
N CYS A 45 7.48 6.38 -8.21
CA CYS A 45 6.19 6.73 -7.62
C CYS A 45 5.36 5.50 -7.27
N TYR A 46 5.01 5.35 -6.01
CA TYR A 46 3.99 4.39 -5.61
C TYR A 46 2.63 4.83 -6.17
N VAL A 47 1.89 3.87 -6.76
CA VAL A 47 0.63 4.17 -7.50
C VAL A 47 -0.45 4.86 -6.67
N ASN A 48 -0.36 4.80 -5.32
CA ASN A 48 -1.24 5.54 -4.42
C ASN A 48 -0.85 7.02 -4.36
N SER A 49 -1.00 7.70 -5.48
CA SER A 49 -0.71 9.12 -5.70
C SER A 49 -1.63 9.68 -6.79
N SER A 50 -1.73 11.00 -6.88
CA SER A 50 -2.54 11.67 -7.90
C SER A 50 -1.98 11.49 -9.32
N ALA A 51 -2.81 11.75 -10.34
CA ALA A 51 -2.35 11.73 -11.73
C ALA A 51 -1.28 12.82 -11.99
N ALA A 52 -1.41 13.99 -11.37
CA ALA A 52 -0.45 15.08 -11.48
C ALA A 52 0.93 14.68 -10.90
N VAL A 53 0.97 13.99 -9.77
CA VAL A 53 2.21 13.45 -9.18
C VAL A 53 2.84 12.39 -10.07
N LYS A 54 2.03 11.49 -10.65
CA LYS A 54 2.51 10.48 -11.61
C LYS A 54 3.11 11.10 -12.88
N ALA A 55 2.54 12.21 -13.36
CA ALA A 55 3.04 12.91 -14.55
C ALA A 55 4.45 13.50 -14.34
N GLU A 56 4.82 13.84 -13.10
CA GLU A 56 6.16 14.31 -12.75
C GLU A 56 7.14 13.16 -12.45
N SER A 57 6.67 11.91 -12.41
CA SER A 57 7.45 10.74 -12.02
C SER A 57 7.97 9.98 -13.24
N ASP A 58 9.10 9.30 -13.09
CA ASP A 58 9.72 8.53 -14.17
C ASP A 58 9.19 7.10 -14.25
N ILE A 59 8.92 6.47 -13.10
CA ILE A 59 8.47 5.07 -13.02
C ILE A 59 7.41 4.94 -11.92
N CYS A 60 6.30 4.27 -12.21
CA CYS A 60 5.31 3.90 -11.20
C CYS A 60 5.52 2.46 -10.71
N CYS A 61 5.28 2.24 -9.41
CA CYS A 61 5.35 0.91 -8.81
C CYS A 61 4.15 0.62 -7.90
N THR A 62 4.00 -0.63 -7.52
CA THR A 62 3.11 -1.11 -6.45
C THR A 62 3.94 -1.69 -5.32
N SER A 63 3.35 -1.94 -4.15
CA SER A 63 4.04 -2.63 -3.06
C SER A 63 4.55 -4.04 -3.44
N SER A 64 3.96 -4.66 -4.47
CA SER A 64 4.38 -6.00 -4.93
C SER A 64 5.63 -5.98 -5.82
N ASN A 65 5.93 -4.88 -6.52
CA ASN A 65 7.03 -4.81 -7.49
C ASN A 65 8.05 -3.70 -7.21
N ALA A 66 7.87 -2.89 -6.18
CA ALA A 66 8.74 -1.75 -5.85
C ALA A 66 10.22 -2.15 -5.73
N VAL A 67 10.51 -3.29 -5.09
CA VAL A 67 11.87 -3.84 -4.98
C VAL A 67 12.48 -4.11 -6.36
N ASN A 68 11.71 -4.73 -7.27
CA ASN A 68 12.20 -5.05 -8.61
C ASN A 68 12.37 -3.79 -9.47
N VAL A 69 11.46 -2.82 -9.33
CA VAL A 69 11.57 -1.52 -10.00
C VAL A 69 12.86 -0.80 -9.56
N VAL A 70 13.12 -0.72 -8.26
CA VAL A 70 14.35 -0.07 -7.77
C VAL A 70 15.62 -0.81 -8.21
N ARG A 71 15.61 -2.14 -8.26
CA ARG A 71 16.72 -2.95 -8.76
C ARG A 71 16.98 -2.77 -10.26
N SER A 72 15.97 -2.40 -11.04
CA SER A 72 16.14 -2.16 -12.49
C SER A 72 16.78 -0.81 -12.82
N ILE A 73 16.90 0.09 -11.84
CA ILE A 73 17.52 1.41 -12.02
C ILE A 73 19.04 1.28 -11.87
N PRO A 74 19.84 1.87 -12.77
CA PRO A 74 21.31 1.82 -12.69
C PRO A 74 21.85 2.26 -11.33
N GLU A 75 22.93 1.63 -10.86
CA GLU A 75 23.46 1.82 -9.51
C GLU A 75 24.01 3.22 -9.26
N ASP A 76 24.48 3.90 -10.29
CA ASP A 76 25.02 5.26 -10.30
C ASP A 76 23.93 6.35 -10.23
N ARG A 77 22.65 5.98 -10.34
CA ARG A 77 21.55 6.95 -10.30
C ARG A 77 20.99 7.08 -8.86
N GLU A 78 20.81 8.32 -8.43
CA GLU A 78 19.98 8.60 -7.25
C GLU A 78 18.52 8.26 -7.51
N ILE A 79 17.79 7.90 -6.47
CA ILE A 79 16.38 7.52 -6.57
C ILE A 79 15.60 8.31 -5.52
N ILE A 80 14.60 9.04 -5.98
CA ILE A 80 13.57 9.67 -5.15
C ILE A 80 12.39 8.69 -5.10
N PHE A 81 11.97 8.30 -3.89
CA PHE A 81 10.85 7.39 -3.68
C PHE A 81 9.68 8.12 -3.01
N ILE A 82 8.54 8.13 -3.68
CA ILE A 82 7.34 8.86 -3.25
C ILE A 82 6.09 7.97 -3.33
N PRO A 83 5.01 8.28 -2.58
CA PRO A 83 4.93 9.19 -1.45
C PRO A 83 5.22 8.51 -0.10
N ASP A 84 5.25 7.16 -0.03
CA ASP A 84 5.29 6.38 1.22
C ASP A 84 6.71 6.11 1.70
N GLN A 85 7.09 6.73 2.84
CA GLN A 85 8.41 6.57 3.44
C GLN A 85 8.66 5.14 3.95
N TYR A 86 7.63 4.45 4.46
CA TYR A 86 7.80 3.11 5.05
C TYR A 86 7.96 2.04 3.99
N LEU A 87 7.17 2.13 2.89
CA LEU A 87 7.41 1.31 1.72
C LEU A 87 8.82 1.59 1.15
N GLY A 88 9.23 2.86 1.08
CA GLY A 88 10.57 3.24 0.63
C GLY A 88 11.68 2.69 1.54
N ASP A 89 11.51 2.75 2.86
CA ASP A 89 12.43 2.11 3.83
C ASP A 89 12.50 0.59 3.65
N TYR A 90 11.34 -0.06 3.49
CA TYR A 90 11.29 -1.49 3.18
C TYR A 90 12.08 -1.82 1.89
N VAL A 91 11.91 -1.03 0.84
CA VAL A 91 12.63 -1.20 -0.43
C VAL A 91 14.13 -0.97 -0.23
N THR A 92 14.52 0.08 0.54
CA THR A 92 15.92 0.35 0.92
C THR A 92 16.54 -0.88 1.58
N ARG A 93 15.89 -1.46 2.59
CA ARG A 93 16.37 -2.65 3.31
C ARG A 93 16.46 -3.89 2.41
N LYS A 94 15.54 -4.05 1.46
CA LYS A 94 15.52 -5.21 0.55
C LYS A 94 16.49 -5.12 -0.61
N THR A 95 16.89 -3.91 -1.01
CA THR A 95 17.77 -3.67 -2.16
C THR A 95 19.19 -3.30 -1.76
N GLY A 96 19.39 -2.77 -0.56
CA GLY A 96 20.64 -2.13 -0.14
C GLY A 96 20.86 -0.74 -0.77
N ARG A 97 19.94 -0.26 -1.63
CA ARG A 97 20.02 1.04 -2.30
C ARG A 97 19.60 2.15 -1.33
N LYS A 98 20.37 3.23 -1.27
CA LYS A 98 19.96 4.45 -0.56
C LYS A 98 18.91 5.19 -1.41
N LEU A 99 17.75 5.44 -0.83
CA LEU A 99 16.66 6.20 -1.44
C LEU A 99 16.48 7.53 -0.76
N ILE A 100 16.11 8.54 -1.53
CA ILE A 100 15.63 9.84 -1.03
C ILE A 100 14.13 9.68 -0.82
N LEU A 101 13.69 9.62 0.43
CA LEU A 101 12.32 9.34 0.79
C LEU A 101 11.53 10.63 1.00
N PHE A 102 10.34 10.70 0.41
CA PHE A 102 9.34 11.68 0.80
C PHE A 102 8.73 11.30 2.15
N ASN A 103 8.42 12.28 3.00
CA ASN A 103 7.91 12.04 4.35
C ASN A 103 6.38 11.84 4.40
N GLY A 104 5.84 11.09 3.45
CA GLY A 104 4.44 10.67 3.45
C GLY A 104 4.27 9.25 3.99
N TYR A 105 3.06 8.87 4.35
CA TYR A 105 2.75 7.56 4.90
C TYR A 105 1.27 7.23 4.78
N CYS A 106 0.92 5.95 4.90
CA CYS A 106 -0.48 5.52 4.98
C CYS A 106 -1.01 5.71 6.40
N PRO A 107 -2.01 6.60 6.65
CA PRO A 107 -2.54 6.82 7.99
C PRO A 107 -3.15 5.56 8.63
N THR A 108 -3.65 4.62 7.83
CA THR A 108 -4.22 3.36 8.32
C THR A 108 -3.13 2.43 8.84
N HIS A 109 -2.06 2.21 8.08
CA HIS A 109 -0.96 1.34 8.50
C HIS A 109 -0.12 1.97 9.62
N PHE A 110 0.02 3.30 9.63
CA PHE A 110 0.71 4.02 10.69
C PHE A 110 0.08 3.84 12.08
N ARG A 111 -1.24 3.60 12.15
CA ARG A 111 -1.97 3.36 13.40
C ARG A 111 -1.77 1.96 13.99
N ILE A 112 -1.19 1.02 13.25
CA ILE A 112 -0.85 -0.30 13.78
C ILE A 112 0.34 -0.14 14.71
N MET A 113 0.14 -0.45 16.01
CA MET A 113 1.15 -0.24 17.04
C MET A 113 1.91 -1.54 17.36
N THR A 114 3.18 -1.40 17.72
CA THR A 114 4.01 -2.55 18.15
C THR A 114 3.40 -3.28 19.34
N SER A 115 2.83 -2.54 20.31
CA SER A 115 2.19 -3.12 21.49
C SER A 115 0.99 -4.02 21.14
N GLU A 116 0.21 -3.66 20.10
CA GLU A 116 -0.91 -4.49 19.63
C GLU A 116 -0.40 -5.75 18.93
N MET A 117 0.66 -5.61 18.12
CA MET A 117 1.34 -6.74 17.50
C MET A 117 1.89 -7.72 18.53
N GLU A 118 2.59 -7.22 19.54
CA GLU A 118 3.15 -8.03 20.64
C GLU A 118 2.05 -8.74 21.43
N ALA A 119 0.97 -8.04 21.79
CA ALA A 119 -0.18 -8.62 22.46
C ALA A 119 -0.82 -9.74 21.61
N SER A 120 -0.98 -9.51 20.30
CA SER A 120 -1.51 -10.52 19.38
C SER A 120 -0.59 -11.74 19.28
N LYS A 121 0.74 -11.55 19.20
CA LYS A 121 1.73 -12.65 19.21
C LYS A 121 1.72 -13.44 20.52
N MET A 122 1.55 -12.78 21.66
CA MET A 122 1.44 -13.45 22.95
C MET A 122 0.16 -14.28 23.05
N ALA A 123 -0.95 -13.80 22.53
CA ALA A 123 -2.23 -14.50 22.52
C ALA A 123 -2.25 -15.67 21.51
N HIS A 124 -1.45 -15.58 20.44
CA HIS A 124 -1.40 -16.54 19.34
C HIS A 124 0.05 -16.92 19.01
N PRO A 125 0.77 -17.62 19.92
CA PRO A 125 2.22 -17.84 19.82
C PRO A 125 2.65 -18.69 18.62
N ASP A 126 1.76 -19.50 18.08
CA ASP A 126 2.01 -20.36 16.91
C ASP A 126 1.57 -19.72 15.58
N ALA A 127 0.95 -18.54 15.61
CA ALA A 127 0.45 -17.87 14.42
C ALA A 127 1.59 -17.38 13.53
N LEU A 128 1.38 -17.44 12.22
CA LEU A 128 2.23 -16.75 11.24
C LEU A 128 1.87 -15.26 11.23
N VAL A 129 2.87 -14.40 11.34
CA VAL A 129 2.69 -12.95 11.35
C VAL A 129 3.03 -12.34 10.00
N LEU A 130 2.03 -11.77 9.33
CA LEU A 130 2.18 -11.12 8.02
C LEU A 130 1.90 -9.62 8.15
N ALA A 131 2.81 -8.77 7.66
CA ALA A 131 2.66 -7.32 7.66
C ALA A 131 2.73 -6.73 6.26
N HIS A 132 2.05 -5.60 6.05
CA HIS A 132 2.17 -4.83 4.83
C HIS A 132 3.39 -3.89 4.90
N PRO A 133 4.12 -3.63 3.81
CA PRO A 133 5.31 -2.77 3.82
C PRO A 133 5.04 -1.27 4.07
N GLU A 134 3.79 -0.85 4.11
CA GLU A 134 3.38 0.49 4.58
C GLU A 134 3.32 0.59 6.13
N CYS A 135 3.49 -0.52 6.85
CA CYS A 135 3.65 -0.48 8.31
C CYS A 135 5.00 0.14 8.69
N THR A 136 5.06 0.71 9.88
CA THR A 136 6.33 1.26 10.40
C THR A 136 7.41 0.18 10.45
N PRO A 137 8.71 0.56 10.42
CA PRO A 137 9.82 -0.39 10.51
C PRO A 137 9.76 -1.28 11.76
N GLU A 138 9.31 -0.71 12.88
CA GLU A 138 9.19 -1.41 14.17
C GLU A 138 8.11 -2.51 14.10
N VAL A 139 6.95 -2.21 13.52
CA VAL A 139 5.87 -3.20 13.30
C VAL A 139 6.32 -4.26 12.30
N SER A 140 6.97 -3.83 11.21
CA SER A 140 7.51 -4.73 10.18
C SER A 140 8.57 -5.68 10.74
N ALA A 141 9.36 -5.26 11.73
CA ALA A 141 10.38 -6.08 12.39
C ALA A 141 9.77 -7.21 13.25
N LEU A 142 8.53 -7.06 13.70
CA LEU A 142 7.81 -8.09 14.48
C LEU A 142 7.14 -9.14 13.59
N ALA A 143 7.06 -8.92 12.29
CA ALA A 143 6.43 -9.85 11.35
C ALA A 143 7.41 -10.93 10.87
N ASP A 144 6.89 -12.14 10.63
CA ASP A 144 7.65 -13.22 9.99
C ASP A 144 7.91 -12.90 8.51
N GLN A 145 6.93 -12.27 7.86
CA GLN A 145 7.07 -11.83 6.47
C GLN A 145 6.40 -10.46 6.26
N VAL A 146 7.05 -9.62 5.47
CA VAL A 146 6.50 -8.35 5.00
C VAL A 146 6.16 -8.48 3.52
N LEU A 147 4.87 -8.38 3.19
CA LEU A 147 4.32 -8.73 1.89
C LEU A 147 3.27 -7.70 1.44
N SER A 148 3.14 -7.51 0.13
CA SER A 148 2.03 -6.77 -0.44
C SER A 148 0.68 -7.45 -0.15
N THR A 149 -0.43 -6.76 -0.36
CA THR A 149 -1.78 -7.33 -0.21
C THR A 149 -1.95 -8.66 -0.96
N SER A 150 -1.50 -8.73 -2.22
CA SER A 150 -1.53 -9.98 -2.99
C SER A 150 -0.58 -11.03 -2.41
N GLY A 151 0.58 -10.63 -1.92
CA GLY A 151 1.54 -11.51 -1.25
C GLY A 151 0.96 -12.11 0.02
N ILE A 152 0.25 -11.33 0.84
CA ILE A 152 -0.45 -11.82 2.03
C ILE A 152 -1.50 -12.87 1.64
N CYS A 153 -2.31 -12.62 0.61
CA CYS A 153 -3.28 -13.60 0.13
C CYS A 153 -2.61 -14.91 -0.32
N LEU A 154 -1.55 -14.82 -1.12
CA LEU A 154 -0.83 -16.00 -1.64
C LEU A 154 -0.15 -16.79 -0.51
N GLU A 155 0.52 -16.12 0.43
CA GLU A 155 1.16 -16.79 1.57
C GLU A 155 0.13 -17.44 2.49
N SER A 156 -1.01 -16.78 2.69
CA SER A 156 -2.12 -17.36 3.47
C SER A 156 -2.67 -18.65 2.87
N GLN A 157 -2.61 -18.82 1.55
CA GLN A 157 -2.99 -20.07 0.89
C GLN A 157 -1.91 -21.14 1.00
N LYS A 158 -0.62 -20.77 0.90
CA LYS A 158 0.53 -21.69 0.85
C LYS A 158 0.91 -22.24 2.22
N THR A 159 0.88 -21.40 3.26
CA THR A 159 1.34 -21.77 4.58
C THR A 159 0.54 -22.92 5.19
N GLN A 160 1.20 -23.78 5.97
CA GLN A 160 0.56 -24.84 6.76
C GLN A 160 0.05 -24.32 8.13
N LYS A 161 0.40 -23.10 8.51
CA LYS A 161 -0.08 -22.48 9.74
C LYS A 161 -1.61 -22.31 9.69
N LYS A 162 -2.26 -22.60 10.82
CA LYS A 162 -3.72 -22.51 10.95
C LYS A 162 -4.20 -21.15 11.44
N GLU A 163 -3.34 -20.43 12.14
CA GLU A 163 -3.58 -19.08 12.60
C GLU A 163 -2.61 -18.12 11.93
N ILE A 164 -3.12 -16.96 11.52
CA ILE A 164 -2.36 -15.92 10.84
C ILE A 164 -2.72 -14.58 11.44
N ILE A 165 -1.74 -13.87 11.99
CA ILE A 165 -1.88 -12.47 12.40
C ILE A 165 -1.61 -11.60 11.17
N VAL A 166 -2.50 -10.65 10.90
CA VAL A 166 -2.46 -9.83 9.70
C VAL A 166 -2.36 -8.35 10.08
N ALA A 167 -1.20 -7.75 9.83
CA ALA A 167 -0.92 -6.34 10.07
C ALA A 167 -1.09 -5.53 8.78
N THR A 168 -2.33 -5.23 8.43
CA THR A 168 -2.75 -4.34 7.35
C THR A 168 -4.21 -3.91 7.56
N GLU A 169 -4.79 -3.19 6.62
CA GLU A 169 -6.18 -2.76 6.64
C GLU A 169 -7.12 -3.97 6.78
N THR A 170 -8.10 -3.85 7.69
CA THR A 170 -8.92 -5.00 8.15
C THR A 170 -9.85 -5.58 7.08
N GLY A 171 -10.17 -4.84 6.03
CA GLY A 171 -11.07 -5.31 4.95
C GLY A 171 -10.54 -6.54 4.20
N ILE A 172 -9.23 -6.77 4.19
CA ILE A 172 -8.63 -7.96 3.60
C ILE A 172 -9.10 -9.25 4.26
N LEU A 173 -9.47 -9.21 5.55
CA LEU A 173 -9.84 -10.39 6.33
C LEU A 173 -11.05 -11.13 5.75
N HIS A 174 -12.00 -10.40 5.14
CA HIS A 174 -13.14 -11.02 4.47
C HIS A 174 -12.67 -11.97 3.36
N ARG A 175 -11.77 -11.49 2.50
CA ARG A 175 -11.20 -12.28 1.41
C ARG A 175 -10.38 -13.45 1.93
N LEU A 176 -9.52 -13.21 2.90
CA LEU A 176 -8.66 -14.25 3.48
C LEU A 176 -9.48 -15.40 4.08
N LYS A 177 -10.53 -15.09 4.85
CA LYS A 177 -11.44 -16.08 5.44
C LYS A 177 -12.22 -16.85 4.35
N LYS A 178 -12.71 -16.16 3.32
CA LYS A 178 -13.43 -16.78 2.20
C LYS A 178 -12.55 -17.75 1.41
N GLU A 179 -11.31 -17.36 1.14
CA GLU A 179 -10.37 -18.18 0.34
C GLU A 179 -9.71 -19.30 1.16
N ASN A 180 -9.73 -19.20 2.51
CA ASN A 180 -9.09 -20.17 3.41
C ASN A 180 -10.02 -20.54 4.59
N PRO A 181 -11.13 -21.26 4.35
CA PRO A 181 -12.18 -21.48 5.36
C PRO A 181 -11.73 -22.32 6.56
N THR A 182 -10.59 -23.00 6.48
CA THR A 182 -10.04 -23.84 7.56
C THR A 182 -8.97 -23.11 8.41
N LYS A 183 -8.72 -21.82 8.12
CA LYS A 183 -7.72 -21.01 8.83
C LYS A 183 -8.37 -19.88 9.60
N SER A 184 -7.74 -19.49 10.70
CA SER A 184 -8.10 -18.35 11.54
C SER A 184 -7.23 -17.13 11.16
N PHE A 185 -7.86 -15.96 11.04
CA PHE A 185 -7.19 -14.71 10.75
C PHE A 185 -7.46 -13.70 11.85
N VAL A 186 -6.41 -13.24 12.49
CA VAL A 186 -6.43 -12.28 13.60
C VAL A 186 -5.88 -10.96 13.08
N PRO A 187 -6.66 -9.85 13.13
CA PRO A 187 -6.09 -8.54 12.82
C PRO A 187 -5.11 -8.12 13.90
N ALA A 188 -3.95 -7.61 13.50
CA ALA A 188 -3.00 -7.00 14.45
C ALA A 188 -3.61 -5.77 15.14
N CYS A 189 -4.52 -5.10 14.46
CA CYS A 189 -5.25 -3.93 14.95
C CYS A 189 -6.71 -4.06 14.49
N SER A 190 -7.65 -4.20 15.41
CA SER A 190 -9.06 -4.45 15.07
C SER A 190 -9.82 -3.23 14.54
N TRP A 191 -9.29 -2.03 14.74
CA TRP A 191 -9.88 -0.73 14.33
C TRP A 191 -9.09 -0.04 13.20
N CYS A 192 -8.12 -0.74 12.62
CA CYS A 192 -7.31 -0.22 11.52
C CYS A 192 -8.00 -0.44 10.16
N ASP A 193 -9.17 0.13 10.00
CA ASP A 193 -9.89 0.24 8.74
C ASP A 193 -9.60 1.58 8.06
N CYS A 194 -9.67 1.60 6.74
CA CYS A 194 -9.44 2.80 5.96
C CYS A 194 -10.76 3.55 5.74
N ALA A 195 -10.93 4.70 6.40
CA ALA A 195 -12.13 5.51 6.27
C ALA A 195 -12.42 5.90 4.81
N HIS A 196 -11.39 6.21 4.02
CA HIS A 196 -11.53 6.55 2.59
C HIS A 196 -12.03 5.37 1.75
N MET A 197 -11.58 4.14 2.01
CA MET A 197 -12.12 2.95 1.33
C MET A 197 -13.56 2.67 1.73
N LYS A 198 -13.92 2.89 3.00
CA LYS A 198 -15.26 2.61 3.54
C LYS A 198 -16.33 3.63 3.12
N VAL A 199 -15.95 4.73 2.48
CA VAL A 199 -16.90 5.64 1.81
C VAL A 199 -17.66 4.92 0.69
N ASN A 200 -17.00 4.02 -0.02
CA ASN A 200 -17.63 3.18 -1.04
C ASN A 200 -18.51 2.10 -0.39
N ASN A 201 -19.73 1.94 -0.87
CA ASN A 201 -20.64 0.88 -0.49
C ASN A 201 -21.38 0.32 -1.71
N LEU A 202 -22.14 -0.75 -1.53
CA LEU A 202 -22.84 -1.42 -2.63
C LEU A 202 -23.89 -0.54 -3.29
N GLU A 203 -24.57 0.31 -2.52
CA GLU A 203 -25.58 1.23 -3.02
C GLU A 203 -24.97 2.28 -3.96
N LYS A 204 -23.87 2.92 -3.53
CA LYS A 204 -23.14 3.88 -4.37
C LYS A 204 -22.54 3.22 -5.62
N LEU A 205 -22.07 1.97 -5.51
CA LEU A 205 -21.60 1.21 -6.64
C LEU A 205 -22.74 0.94 -7.63
N LEU A 206 -23.92 0.53 -7.16
CA LEU A 206 -25.09 0.32 -7.99
C LEU A 206 -25.49 1.61 -8.71
N TRP A 207 -25.64 2.71 -8.00
CA TRP A 207 -25.96 4.01 -8.59
C TRP A 207 -24.92 4.47 -9.62
N SER A 208 -23.65 4.26 -9.33
CA SER A 208 -22.57 4.60 -10.26
C SER A 208 -22.72 3.87 -11.59
N LEU A 209 -23.12 2.60 -11.57
CA LEU A 209 -23.32 1.77 -12.77
C LEU A 209 -24.63 2.08 -13.49
N GLU A 210 -25.73 2.24 -12.76
CA GLU A 210 -27.06 2.50 -13.36
C GLU A 210 -27.17 3.88 -13.98
N GLU A 211 -26.55 4.89 -13.34
CA GLU A 211 -26.67 6.28 -13.75
C GLU A 211 -25.38 6.82 -14.41
N MET A 212 -24.38 5.96 -14.62
CA MET A 212 -23.06 6.32 -15.18
C MET A 212 -22.45 7.53 -14.46
N ARG A 213 -22.56 7.55 -13.12
CA ARG A 213 -22.10 8.67 -12.29
C ARG A 213 -20.59 8.72 -12.16
N TYR A 214 -20.10 9.95 -12.11
CA TYR A 214 -18.70 10.29 -11.83
C TYR A 214 -17.70 9.58 -12.74
N PRO A 215 -17.80 9.77 -14.06
CA PRO A 215 -16.77 9.30 -14.97
C PRO A 215 -15.43 9.98 -14.63
N VAL A 216 -14.36 9.22 -14.68
CA VAL A 216 -12.99 9.71 -14.49
C VAL A 216 -12.42 10.07 -15.84
N GLU A 217 -12.14 11.36 -16.04
CA GLU A 217 -11.49 11.91 -17.24
C GLU A 217 -9.96 11.92 -17.10
#